data_2bf413b5d08f62f9740ed2d0adb14ef2
#
_entry.id   2bf413b5d08f62f9740ed2d0adb14ef2
#
_cell.length_a   1.000
_cell.length_b   1.000
_cell.length_c   1.000
_cell.angle_alpha   90.00
_cell.angle_beta   90.00
_cell.angle_gamma   90.00
#
_symmetry.space_group_name_H-M   'P 1'
#
loop_
_entity.id
_entity.type
_entity.pdbx_description
1 polymer ?
#
loop_
_entity_poly.entity_id
_entity_poly.type
_entity_poly.pdbx_seq_one_letter_code
_entity_poly.pdbx_strand_id
1 'polypeptide(L)'
;MGCVVSQLAAKFAFFPPSPPTYQIKKRDDGKLTVVSSSTPSMPIPNADDTSLDVLLIDTKRGNKIVAFYLRNPYARLTLLYSHGNAADVGQLYDLFVQLKLNLRVNVMGYDYSGYGASTGKPSESNTYSDIEAVYQCLETEYGISQEDLILYGQSVGSGPTLHLASKLPRLRGVVLHSAILSGLRVLCHVKFTFCFDIYKVRMLPCFS
;
A
#
# COMPACT_ATOMS: atom_id res chain seq x y z
N MET A 1 -15.45 -14.62 -20.07
CA MET A 1 -15.08 -15.58 -19.00
C MET A 1 -13.99 -15.07 -18.05
N GLY A 2 -12.97 -14.33 -18.48
CA GLY A 2 -11.91 -13.85 -17.59
C GLY A 2 -12.33 -12.94 -16.43
N CYS A 3 -13.36 -12.13 -16.60
CA CYS A 3 -13.79 -11.16 -15.57
C CYS A 3 -14.47 -11.82 -14.34
N VAL A 4 -15.25 -12.88 -14.55
CA VAL A 4 -15.94 -13.57 -13.44
C VAL A 4 -14.96 -14.40 -12.60
N VAL A 5 -14.00 -15.05 -13.24
CA VAL A 5 -12.98 -15.86 -12.56
C VAL A 5 -12.02 -14.97 -11.75
N SER A 6 -11.63 -13.79 -12.27
CA SER A 6 -10.80 -12.86 -11.53
C SER A 6 -11.53 -12.24 -10.32
N GLN A 7 -12.83 -11.99 -10.42
CA GLN A 7 -13.64 -11.53 -9.29
C GLN A 7 -13.83 -12.61 -8.22
N LEU A 8 -13.94 -13.86 -8.61
CA LEU A 8 -14.01 -14.98 -7.68
C LEU A 8 -12.66 -15.18 -6.96
N ALA A 9 -11.55 -15.15 -7.72
CA ALA A 9 -10.22 -15.24 -7.16
C ALA A 9 -9.91 -14.08 -6.18
N ALA A 10 -10.39 -12.86 -6.49
CA ALA A 10 -10.23 -11.70 -5.61
C ALA A 10 -10.93 -11.89 -4.26
N LYS A 11 -12.13 -12.50 -4.23
CA LYS A 11 -12.85 -12.81 -2.97
C LYS A 11 -12.08 -13.75 -2.04
N PHE A 12 -11.22 -14.60 -2.60
CA PHE A 12 -10.38 -15.53 -1.83
C PHE A 12 -8.96 -15.03 -1.56
N ALA A 13 -8.60 -13.89 -2.13
CA ALA A 13 -7.24 -13.35 -2.02
C ALA A 13 -7.17 -12.07 -1.18
N PHE A 14 -8.29 -11.34 -1.03
CA PHE A 14 -8.33 -10.07 -0.31
C PHE A 14 -9.32 -10.13 0.86
N PHE A 15 -8.83 -9.83 2.05
CA PHE A 15 -9.60 -9.85 3.29
C PHE A 15 -9.42 -8.52 4.03
N PRO A 16 -10.05 -7.42 3.55
CA PRO A 16 -9.97 -6.15 4.28
C PRO A 16 -10.58 -6.30 5.68
N PRO A 17 -10.00 -5.63 6.70
CA PRO A 17 -10.61 -5.54 8.02
C PRO A 17 -12.04 -5.00 7.94
N SER A 18 -12.98 -5.67 8.62
CA SER A 18 -14.37 -5.24 8.66
C SER A 18 -14.89 -5.32 10.11
N PRO A 19 -15.26 -4.20 10.74
CA PRO A 19 -15.15 -2.83 10.21
C PRO A 19 -13.70 -2.36 10.05
N PRO A 20 -13.45 -1.29 9.27
CA PRO A 20 -12.15 -0.63 9.21
C PRO A 20 -11.72 -0.13 10.59
N THR A 21 -10.42 -0.14 10.88
CA THR A 21 -9.91 0.23 12.21
C THR A 21 -9.89 1.73 12.45
N TYR A 22 -10.02 2.53 11.40
CA TYR A 22 -10.02 3.99 11.45
C TYR A 22 -11.05 4.60 10.49
N GLN A 23 -11.35 5.88 10.72
CA GLN A 23 -12.13 6.74 9.83
C GLN A 23 -11.36 8.03 9.56
N ILE A 24 -11.63 8.64 8.40
CA ILE A 24 -11.09 9.96 8.05
C ILE A 24 -12.11 11.01 8.42
N LYS A 25 -11.63 12.11 9.04
CA LYS A 25 -12.39 13.32 9.27
C LYS A 25 -11.66 14.52 8.67
N LYS A 26 -12.44 15.51 8.25
CA LYS A 26 -11.91 16.81 7.84
C LYS A 26 -11.84 17.71 9.07
N ARG A 27 -10.70 18.37 9.27
CA ARG A 27 -10.50 19.37 10.33
C ARG A 27 -11.02 20.73 9.88
N ASP A 28 -11.14 21.66 10.82
CA ASP A 28 -11.58 23.04 10.53
C ASP A 28 -10.59 23.79 9.63
N ASP A 29 -9.31 23.43 9.67
CA ASP A 29 -8.25 23.97 8.79
C ASP A 29 -8.27 23.36 7.36
N GLY A 30 -9.25 22.47 7.08
CA GLY A 30 -9.41 21.81 5.80
C GLY A 30 -8.56 20.55 5.60
N LYS A 31 -7.61 20.27 6.49
CA LYS A 31 -6.77 19.06 6.44
C LYS A 31 -7.55 17.82 6.87
N LEU A 32 -7.10 16.67 6.39
CA LEU A 32 -7.62 15.37 6.81
C LEU A 32 -6.94 14.93 8.10
N THR A 33 -7.69 14.27 8.95
CA THR A 33 -7.20 13.59 10.15
C THR A 33 -7.83 12.22 10.30
N VAL A 34 -7.28 11.41 11.16
CA VAL A 34 -7.71 10.04 11.41
C VAL A 34 -8.31 9.93 12.80
N VAL A 35 -9.38 9.17 12.92
CA VAL A 35 -9.99 8.80 14.21
C VAL A 35 -10.21 7.29 14.25
N SER A 36 -10.05 6.68 15.45
CA SER A 36 -10.31 5.24 15.62
C SER A 36 -11.78 4.92 15.38
N SER A 37 -12.04 3.79 14.73
CA SER A 37 -13.39 3.24 14.59
C SER A 37 -13.79 2.36 15.76
N SER A 38 -12.83 1.82 16.53
CA SER A 38 -13.08 0.81 17.56
C SER A 38 -12.06 0.91 18.68
N THR A 39 -12.55 1.05 19.92
CA THR A 39 -11.84 0.97 21.21
C THR A 39 -10.60 1.86 21.41
N PRO A 40 -10.43 2.43 22.62
CA PRO A 40 -9.33 3.35 22.95
C PRO A 40 -7.92 2.75 22.94
N SER A 41 -7.75 1.49 22.59
CA SER A 41 -6.49 0.75 22.68
C SER A 41 -5.64 0.72 21.40
N MET A 42 -6.11 1.29 20.28
CA MET A 42 -5.27 1.42 19.11
C MET A 42 -4.56 2.77 19.12
N PRO A 43 -3.23 2.78 18.99
CA PRO A 43 -2.49 4.02 18.80
C PRO A 43 -2.91 4.64 17.48
N ILE A 44 -3.69 5.71 17.59
CA ILE A 44 -4.08 6.54 16.46
C ILE A 44 -3.08 7.67 16.38
N PRO A 45 -2.74 8.10 15.17
CA PRO A 45 -1.95 9.31 15.01
C PRO A 45 -2.58 10.43 15.84
N ASN A 46 -1.78 11.04 16.70
CA ASN A 46 -2.23 12.24 17.39
C ASN A 46 -2.64 13.27 16.30
N ALA A 47 -3.85 13.80 16.41
CA ALA A 47 -4.35 14.79 15.46
C ALA A 47 -3.41 15.99 15.28
N ASP A 48 -2.53 16.22 16.24
CA ASP A 48 -1.53 17.29 16.27
C ASP A 48 -0.14 16.85 15.76
N ASP A 49 0.02 15.61 15.28
CA ASP A 49 1.30 15.17 14.70
C ASP A 49 1.54 15.89 13.36
N THR A 50 2.35 16.94 13.42
CA THR A 50 2.74 17.73 12.23
C THR A 50 3.63 16.96 11.27
N SER A 51 4.14 15.78 11.68
CA SER A 51 4.94 14.91 10.82
C SER A 51 4.10 13.95 9.98
N LEU A 52 2.77 13.89 10.20
CA LEU A 52 1.84 13.04 9.48
C LEU A 52 0.97 13.85 8.53
N ASP A 53 0.99 13.51 7.25
CA ASP A 53 -0.01 13.93 6.28
C ASP A 53 -0.96 12.77 6.00
N VAL A 54 -2.25 12.99 6.16
CA VAL A 54 -3.32 12.06 5.76
C VAL A 54 -3.86 12.50 4.41
N LEU A 55 -3.80 11.61 3.43
CA LEU A 55 -4.10 11.93 2.04
C LEU A 55 -5.27 11.09 1.54
N LEU A 56 -6.04 11.66 0.62
CA LEU A 56 -7.05 10.98 -0.16
C LEU A 56 -6.69 11.16 -1.64
N ILE A 57 -6.23 10.09 -2.28
CA ILE A 57 -5.62 10.11 -3.59
C ILE A 57 -6.58 9.48 -4.61
N ASP A 58 -6.84 10.19 -5.70
CA ASP A 58 -7.66 9.69 -6.80
C ASP A 58 -6.86 8.72 -7.67
N THR A 59 -7.44 7.58 -7.98
CA THR A 59 -6.83 6.57 -8.86
C THR A 59 -7.38 6.65 -10.28
N LYS A 60 -6.61 6.19 -11.27
CA LYS A 60 -7.04 6.12 -12.68
C LYS A 60 -8.28 5.26 -12.89
N ARG A 61 -8.65 4.42 -11.92
CA ARG A 61 -9.83 3.54 -11.97
C ARG A 61 -11.05 4.13 -11.26
N GLY A 62 -10.98 5.40 -10.85
CA GLY A 62 -12.09 6.14 -10.24
C GLY A 62 -12.30 5.85 -8.74
N ASN A 63 -11.37 5.17 -8.09
CA ASN A 63 -11.39 4.98 -6.64
C ASN A 63 -10.61 6.10 -5.96
N LYS A 64 -10.94 6.36 -4.69
CA LYS A 64 -10.17 7.22 -3.79
C LYS A 64 -9.52 6.33 -2.74
N ILE A 65 -8.21 6.41 -2.62
CA ILE A 65 -7.44 5.64 -1.65
C ILE A 65 -6.85 6.54 -0.59
N VAL A 66 -6.72 5.98 0.61
CA VAL A 66 -6.14 6.66 1.76
C VAL A 66 -4.66 6.35 1.83
N ALA A 67 -3.85 7.37 2.08
CA ALA A 67 -2.44 7.21 2.35
C ALA A 67 -2.00 8.04 3.56
N PHE A 68 -1.04 7.50 4.32
CA PHE A 68 -0.37 8.14 5.45
C PHE A 68 1.07 8.42 5.06
N TYR A 69 1.44 9.69 5.03
CA TYR A 69 2.83 10.08 4.80
C TYR A 69 3.45 10.61 6.08
N LEU A 70 4.37 9.83 6.65
CA LEU A 70 5.11 10.19 7.86
C LEU A 70 6.46 10.77 7.46
N ARG A 71 6.66 12.05 7.76
CA ARG A 71 7.90 12.77 7.45
C ARG A 71 8.92 12.67 8.57
N ASN A 72 10.16 12.45 8.19
CA ASN A 72 11.31 12.54 9.08
C ASN A 72 12.22 13.66 8.58
N PRO A 73 12.47 14.71 9.37
CA PRO A 73 13.24 15.88 8.91
C PRO A 73 14.69 15.56 8.53
N TYR A 74 15.20 14.40 8.96
CA TYR A 74 16.56 13.95 8.66
C TYR A 74 16.61 12.89 7.56
N ALA A 75 15.45 12.53 6.97
CA ALA A 75 15.38 11.52 5.93
C ALA A 75 15.91 12.04 4.60
N ARG A 76 16.69 11.19 3.93
CA ARG A 76 17.06 11.34 2.52
C ARG A 76 16.27 10.39 1.62
N LEU A 77 15.76 9.31 2.19
CA LEU A 77 15.05 8.26 1.45
C LEU A 77 13.59 8.19 1.91
N THR A 78 12.75 7.76 0.99
CA THR A 78 11.32 7.51 1.24
C THR A 78 11.02 6.03 1.01
N LEU A 79 10.31 5.42 1.96
CA LEU A 79 9.82 4.06 1.90
C LEU A 79 8.33 4.08 1.50
N LEU A 80 8.00 3.55 0.33
CA LEU A 80 6.61 3.30 -0.08
C LEU A 80 6.22 1.87 0.32
N TYR A 81 5.30 1.77 1.28
CA TYR A 81 4.93 0.52 1.92
C TYR A 81 3.59 -0.01 1.40
N SER A 82 3.61 -1.17 0.77
CA SER A 82 2.44 -1.95 0.35
C SER A 82 2.20 -3.07 1.36
N HIS A 83 1.12 -2.95 2.13
CA HIS A 83 0.85 -3.80 3.29
C HIS A 83 0.38 -5.21 2.92
N GLY A 84 0.44 -6.11 3.91
CA GLY A 84 -0.09 -7.47 3.81
C GLY A 84 -1.61 -7.52 3.84
N ASN A 85 -2.14 -8.71 3.55
CA ASN A 85 -3.57 -8.97 3.63
C ASN A 85 -4.11 -8.80 5.06
N ALA A 86 -5.42 -8.58 5.19
CA ALA A 86 -6.14 -8.45 6.47
C ALA A 86 -5.62 -7.34 7.42
N ALA A 87 -4.94 -6.33 6.89
CA ALA A 87 -4.52 -5.14 7.63
C ALA A 87 -5.00 -3.86 6.92
N ASP A 88 -5.06 -2.76 7.64
CA ASP A 88 -5.20 -1.41 7.12
C ASP A 88 -4.09 -0.49 7.69
N VAL A 89 -3.91 0.69 7.10
CA VAL A 89 -2.84 1.60 7.53
C VAL A 89 -2.99 2.11 8.96
N GLY A 90 -4.22 2.09 9.51
CA GLY A 90 -4.46 2.42 10.91
C GLY A 90 -3.78 1.45 11.86
N GLN A 91 -3.88 0.14 11.59
CA GLN A 91 -3.21 -0.91 12.38
C GLN A 91 -1.68 -0.84 12.26
N LEU A 92 -1.17 -0.33 11.13
CA LEU A 92 0.25 -0.30 10.84
C LEU A 92 0.93 1.00 11.27
N TYR A 93 0.20 1.94 11.84
CA TYR A 93 0.74 3.25 12.17
C TYR A 93 1.98 3.18 13.06
N ASP A 94 1.96 2.38 14.13
CA ASP A 94 3.12 2.21 15.02
C ASP A 94 4.32 1.62 14.29
N LEU A 95 4.10 0.63 13.41
CA LEU A 95 5.17 0.10 12.57
C LEU A 95 5.78 1.20 11.70
N PHE A 96 4.95 2.07 11.09
CA PHE A 96 5.45 3.18 10.28
C PHE A 96 6.24 4.18 11.10
N VAL A 97 5.81 4.48 12.33
CA VAL A 97 6.59 5.31 13.27
C VAL A 97 7.94 4.67 13.58
N GLN A 98 7.97 3.36 13.87
CA GLN A 98 9.22 2.64 14.13
C GLN A 98 10.17 2.64 12.92
N LEU A 99 9.64 2.38 11.71
CA LEU A 99 10.44 2.44 10.48
C LEU A 99 11.00 3.85 10.25
N LYS A 100 10.15 4.88 10.40
CA LYS A 100 10.55 6.29 10.27
C LYS A 100 11.71 6.64 11.21
N LEU A 101 11.62 6.23 12.46
CA LEU A 101 12.61 6.58 13.50
C LEU A 101 13.89 5.77 13.37
N ASN A 102 13.78 4.46 13.28
CA ASN A 102 14.92 3.55 13.31
C ASN A 102 15.74 3.57 12.04
N LEU A 103 15.09 3.72 10.88
CA LEU A 103 15.77 3.77 9.57
C LEU A 103 16.05 5.20 9.10
N ARG A 104 15.55 6.23 9.80
CA ARG A 104 15.65 7.63 9.39
C ARG A 104 15.16 7.88 7.96
N VAL A 105 14.01 7.31 7.62
CA VAL A 105 13.35 7.46 6.32
C VAL A 105 12.00 8.16 6.47
N ASN A 106 11.50 8.75 5.38
CA ASN A 106 10.07 9.02 5.29
C ASN A 106 9.34 7.70 5.01
N VAL A 107 8.09 7.59 5.45
CA VAL A 107 7.26 6.40 5.17
C VAL A 107 5.94 6.83 4.56
N MET A 108 5.61 6.30 3.39
CA MET A 108 4.29 6.39 2.78
C MET A 108 3.65 5.02 2.82
N GLY A 109 2.64 4.82 3.68
CA GLY A 109 1.76 3.67 3.67
C GLY A 109 0.41 4.04 3.08
N TYR A 110 -0.26 3.11 2.40
CA TYR A 110 -1.56 3.35 1.78
C TYR A 110 -2.46 2.13 1.86
N ASP A 111 -3.78 2.36 1.90
CA ASP A 111 -4.79 1.32 1.82
C ASP A 111 -5.20 1.08 0.36
N TYR A 112 -5.29 -0.19 -0.03
CA TYR A 112 -5.79 -0.56 -1.35
C TYR A 112 -7.26 -0.17 -1.51
N SER A 113 -7.72 -0.06 -2.75
CA SER A 113 -9.16 0.05 -3.06
C SER A 113 -9.96 -1.00 -2.29
N GLY A 114 -10.92 -0.54 -1.46
CA GLY A 114 -11.76 -1.39 -0.60
C GLY A 114 -11.14 -1.81 0.73
N TYR A 115 -9.97 -1.30 1.11
CA TYR A 115 -9.36 -1.45 2.43
C TYR A 115 -9.47 -0.16 3.23
N GLY A 116 -9.51 -0.27 4.56
CA GLY A 116 -9.59 0.86 5.46
C GLY A 116 -10.73 1.83 5.09
N ALA A 117 -10.41 3.10 4.96
CA ALA A 117 -11.36 4.12 4.49
C ALA A 117 -11.26 4.40 2.97
N SER A 118 -10.54 3.58 2.20
CA SER A 118 -10.47 3.66 0.75
C SER A 118 -11.75 3.18 0.09
N THR A 119 -12.15 3.83 -1.01
CA THR A 119 -13.35 3.45 -1.78
C THR A 119 -13.10 2.26 -2.72
N GLY A 120 -14.15 1.74 -3.33
CA GLY A 120 -14.05 0.69 -4.35
C GLY A 120 -14.07 -0.71 -3.80
N LYS A 121 -13.47 -1.65 -4.55
CA LYS A 121 -13.38 -3.08 -4.18
C LYS A 121 -11.97 -3.60 -4.45
N PRO A 122 -11.45 -4.53 -3.62
CA PRO A 122 -10.14 -5.10 -3.85
C PRO A 122 -10.09 -5.90 -5.15
N SER A 123 -9.02 -5.70 -5.90
CA SER A 123 -8.68 -6.53 -7.07
C SER A 123 -7.21 -6.29 -7.44
N GLU A 124 -6.60 -7.24 -8.13
CA GLU A 124 -5.23 -7.11 -8.63
C GLU A 124 -5.05 -5.81 -9.45
N SER A 125 -5.95 -5.56 -10.41
CA SER A 125 -5.87 -4.37 -11.26
C SER A 125 -6.09 -3.06 -10.50
N ASN A 126 -6.85 -3.06 -9.40
CA ASN A 126 -7.00 -1.90 -8.55
C ASN A 126 -5.72 -1.68 -7.74
N THR A 127 -5.12 -2.72 -7.14
CA THR A 127 -3.87 -2.53 -6.39
C THR A 127 -2.72 -1.97 -7.23
N TYR A 128 -2.68 -2.29 -8.53
CA TYR A 128 -1.72 -1.70 -9.46
C TYR A 128 -2.00 -0.21 -9.72
N SER A 129 -3.27 0.14 -9.92
CA SER A 129 -3.67 1.55 -10.08
C SER A 129 -3.46 2.36 -8.81
N ASP A 130 -3.66 1.73 -7.65
CA ASP A 130 -3.51 2.35 -6.34
C ASP A 130 -2.05 2.74 -6.09
N ILE A 131 -1.10 1.80 -6.26
CA ILE A 131 0.33 2.09 -6.05
C ILE A 131 0.87 3.09 -7.07
N GLU A 132 0.38 3.08 -8.32
CA GLU A 132 0.75 4.07 -9.33
C GLU A 132 0.29 5.47 -8.92
N ALA A 133 -0.92 5.61 -8.38
CA ALA A 133 -1.43 6.89 -7.91
C ALA A 133 -0.64 7.42 -6.71
N VAL A 134 -0.28 6.54 -5.77
CA VAL A 134 0.55 6.92 -4.62
C VAL A 134 1.96 7.34 -5.05
N TYR A 135 2.57 6.59 -5.98
CA TYR A 135 3.86 6.97 -6.54
C TYR A 135 3.80 8.34 -7.23
N GLN A 136 2.79 8.58 -8.05
CA GLN A 136 2.59 9.86 -8.71
C GLN A 136 2.44 11.01 -7.69
N CYS A 137 1.70 10.79 -6.60
CA CYS A 137 1.58 11.75 -5.51
C CYS A 137 2.95 12.03 -4.84
N LEU A 138 3.76 10.99 -4.57
CA LEU A 138 5.12 11.18 -4.04
C LEU A 138 6.00 12.00 -4.98
N GLU A 139 5.91 11.76 -6.27
CA GLU A 139 6.69 12.47 -7.28
C GLU A 139 6.23 13.93 -7.45
N THR A 140 4.91 14.18 -7.57
CA THR A 140 4.38 15.51 -7.90
C THR A 140 4.22 16.43 -6.69
N GLU A 141 3.74 15.91 -5.55
CA GLU A 141 3.42 16.72 -4.37
C GLU A 141 4.60 16.81 -3.39
N TYR A 142 5.44 15.78 -3.35
CA TYR A 142 6.57 15.69 -2.41
C TYR A 142 7.93 15.75 -3.08
N GLY A 143 7.99 15.74 -4.42
CA GLY A 143 9.24 15.85 -5.17
C GLY A 143 10.20 14.66 -4.99
N ILE A 144 9.68 13.48 -4.65
CA ILE A 144 10.49 12.29 -4.41
C ILE A 144 10.93 11.68 -5.73
N SER A 145 12.24 11.62 -5.95
CA SER A 145 12.84 10.99 -7.13
C SER A 145 12.89 9.46 -6.99
N GLN A 146 13.04 8.75 -8.12
CA GLN A 146 13.18 7.29 -8.10
C GLN A 146 14.41 6.84 -7.30
N GLU A 147 15.50 7.57 -7.41
CA GLU A 147 16.77 7.29 -6.73
C GLU A 147 16.69 7.40 -5.20
N ASP A 148 15.68 8.13 -4.70
CA ASP A 148 15.42 8.31 -3.28
C ASP A 148 14.26 7.45 -2.77
N LEU A 149 13.68 6.61 -3.63
CA LEU A 149 12.52 5.79 -3.35
C LEU A 149 12.90 4.32 -3.16
N ILE A 150 12.46 3.74 -2.04
CA ILE A 150 12.51 2.30 -1.76
C ILE A 150 11.07 1.79 -1.74
N LEU A 151 10.80 0.74 -2.51
CA LEU A 151 9.50 0.06 -2.47
C LEU A 151 9.56 -1.11 -1.48
N TYR A 152 8.58 -1.21 -0.61
CA TYR A 152 8.44 -2.31 0.35
C TYR A 152 7.11 -3.03 0.14
N GLY A 153 7.16 -4.32 -0.13
CA GLY A 153 5.98 -5.15 -0.32
C GLY A 153 5.91 -6.30 0.67
N GLN A 154 4.87 -6.33 1.50
CA GLN A 154 4.62 -7.41 2.42
C GLN A 154 3.52 -8.35 1.90
N SER A 155 3.80 -9.65 1.78
CA SER A 155 2.83 -10.68 1.38
C SER A 155 2.11 -10.28 0.07
N VAL A 156 0.78 -10.08 0.09
CA VAL A 156 0.00 -9.61 -1.06
C VAL A 156 0.51 -8.28 -1.62
N GLY A 157 1.09 -7.43 -0.78
CA GLY A 157 1.72 -6.17 -1.20
C GLY A 157 2.94 -6.33 -2.10
N SER A 158 3.51 -7.54 -2.19
CA SER A 158 4.59 -7.81 -3.17
C SER A 158 4.11 -7.68 -4.62
N GLY A 159 2.84 -7.95 -4.91
CA GLY A 159 2.26 -7.81 -6.25
C GLY A 159 2.34 -6.39 -6.79
N PRO A 160 1.66 -5.40 -6.17
CA PRO A 160 1.76 -4.01 -6.58
C PRO A 160 3.19 -3.46 -6.51
N THR A 161 3.99 -3.86 -5.52
CA THR A 161 5.39 -3.46 -5.41
C THR A 161 6.21 -3.88 -6.62
N LEU A 162 6.14 -5.13 -7.05
CA LEU A 162 6.83 -5.63 -8.23
C LEU A 162 6.29 -5.02 -9.52
N HIS A 163 4.97 -4.79 -9.60
CA HIS A 163 4.36 -4.10 -10.73
C HIS A 163 4.94 -2.69 -10.91
N LEU A 164 5.04 -1.91 -9.84
CA LEU A 164 5.62 -0.57 -9.91
C LEU A 164 7.13 -0.63 -10.17
N ALA A 165 7.86 -1.52 -9.51
CA ALA A 165 9.30 -1.69 -9.69
C ALA A 165 9.68 -1.97 -11.15
N SER A 166 8.87 -2.76 -11.86
CA SER A 166 9.10 -3.05 -13.27
C SER A 166 9.02 -1.84 -14.21
N LYS A 167 8.43 -0.73 -13.74
CA LYS A 167 8.26 0.51 -14.49
C LYS A 167 9.27 1.59 -14.13
N LEU A 168 9.98 1.43 -13.00
CA LEU A 168 10.87 2.43 -12.43
C LEU A 168 12.32 1.92 -12.43
N PRO A 169 13.09 2.13 -13.52
CA PRO A 169 14.43 1.52 -13.66
C PRO A 169 15.49 2.14 -12.75
N ARG A 170 15.22 3.28 -12.13
CA ARG A 170 16.18 4.02 -11.28
C ARG A 170 15.84 3.97 -9.79
N LEU A 171 15.00 3.01 -9.37
CA LEU A 171 14.66 2.85 -7.96
C LEU A 171 15.89 2.60 -7.10
N ARG A 172 15.89 3.21 -5.91
CA ARG A 172 16.91 2.97 -4.89
C ARG A 172 16.99 1.51 -4.47
N GLY A 173 15.84 0.86 -4.33
CA GLY A 173 15.76 -0.55 -3.97
C GLY A 173 14.33 -1.07 -3.82
N VAL A 174 14.24 -2.38 -3.70
CA VAL A 174 12.98 -3.10 -3.44
C VAL A 174 13.19 -4.06 -2.29
N VAL A 175 12.28 -4.03 -1.33
CA VAL A 175 12.22 -4.96 -0.20
C VAL A 175 10.98 -5.83 -0.34
N LEU A 176 11.14 -7.14 -0.34
CA LEU A 176 10.06 -8.10 -0.41
C LEU A 176 10.03 -8.93 0.88
N HIS A 177 8.99 -8.71 1.68
CA HIS A 177 8.80 -9.41 2.96
C HIS A 177 7.72 -10.48 2.81
N SER A 178 8.10 -11.75 2.93
CA SER A 178 7.18 -12.89 2.73
C SER A 178 6.44 -12.81 1.40
N ALA A 179 7.15 -12.48 0.32
CA ALA A 179 6.59 -12.26 -1.00
C ALA A 179 5.84 -13.49 -1.52
N ILE A 180 4.73 -13.25 -2.20
CA ILE A 180 3.96 -14.30 -2.84
C ILE A 180 4.40 -14.49 -4.30
N LEU A 181 4.53 -15.75 -4.74
CA LEU A 181 4.82 -16.06 -6.14
C LEU A 181 3.57 -15.99 -7.02
N SER A 182 2.41 -16.29 -6.45
CA SER A 182 1.10 -16.15 -7.05
C SER A 182 0.01 -16.35 -6.00
N GLY A 183 -1.18 -15.81 -6.23
CA GLY A 183 -2.29 -15.93 -5.30
C GLY A 183 -2.73 -17.39 -5.08
N LEU A 184 -2.77 -18.23 -6.11
CA LEU A 184 -3.15 -19.64 -5.99
C LEU A 184 -2.14 -20.45 -5.18
N ARG A 185 -0.84 -20.14 -5.27
CA ARG A 185 0.18 -20.84 -4.49
C ARG A 185 0.11 -20.57 -3.00
N VAL A 186 -0.50 -19.45 -2.62
CA VAL A 186 -0.77 -19.15 -1.20
C VAL A 186 -1.94 -19.98 -0.67
N LEU A 187 -2.97 -20.18 -1.51
CA LEU A 187 -4.21 -20.88 -1.11
C LEU A 187 -4.10 -22.40 -1.26
N CYS A 188 -3.35 -22.88 -2.25
CA CYS A 188 -3.24 -24.29 -2.59
C CYS A 188 -1.81 -24.70 -2.93
N HIS A 189 -1.43 -25.91 -2.57
CA HIS A 189 -0.15 -26.53 -2.99
C HIS A 189 -0.18 -26.89 -4.48
N VAL A 190 -0.08 -25.90 -5.36
CA VAL A 190 -0.03 -26.13 -6.81
C VAL A 190 1.37 -25.91 -7.36
N LYS A 191 1.83 -26.84 -8.20
CA LYS A 191 3.15 -26.78 -8.85
C LYS A 191 3.14 -25.88 -10.10
N PHE A 192 1.98 -25.65 -10.70
CA PHE A 192 1.81 -24.92 -11.95
C PHE A 192 1.07 -23.61 -11.74
N THR A 193 1.38 -22.60 -12.56
CA THR A 193 0.69 -21.32 -12.58
C THR A 193 -0.42 -21.39 -13.63
N PHE A 194 -1.66 -21.13 -13.21
CA PHE A 194 -2.83 -21.17 -14.09
C PHE A 194 -3.10 -19.79 -14.72
N CYS A 195 -3.79 -19.76 -15.85
CA CYS A 195 -4.08 -18.52 -16.58
C CYS A 195 -4.98 -17.52 -15.80
N PHE A 196 -5.75 -18.02 -14.82
CA PHE A 196 -6.63 -17.23 -13.96
C PHE A 196 -6.02 -16.87 -12.60
N ASP A 197 -4.77 -17.21 -12.36
CA ASP A 197 -4.07 -16.87 -11.13
C ASP A 197 -3.74 -15.36 -11.06
N ILE A 198 -3.72 -14.80 -9.85
CA ILE A 198 -3.41 -13.40 -9.58
C ILE A 198 -1.93 -13.25 -9.15
N TYR A 199 -1.37 -12.06 -9.35
CA TYR A 199 0.02 -11.73 -8.99
C TYR A 199 1.05 -12.74 -9.50
N LYS A 200 0.92 -13.17 -10.76
CA LYS A 200 1.93 -14.01 -11.38
C LYS A 200 3.26 -13.28 -11.46
N VAL A 201 4.21 -13.70 -10.66
CA VAL A 201 5.57 -13.18 -10.78
C VAL A 201 6.17 -13.72 -12.08
N ARG A 202 6.29 -12.89 -13.10
CA ARG A 202 7.21 -13.16 -14.21
C ARG A 202 8.59 -12.76 -13.71
N MET A 203 9.57 -13.64 -13.86
CA MET A 203 10.95 -13.31 -13.51
C MET A 203 11.32 -12.00 -14.21
N LEU A 204 11.61 -10.96 -13.41
CA LEU A 204 12.19 -9.72 -13.92
C LEU A 204 13.61 -10.09 -14.39
N PRO A 205 14.09 -9.56 -15.52
CA PRO A 205 15.50 -9.71 -15.86
C PRO A 205 16.34 -9.18 -14.71
N CYS A 206 17.33 -9.94 -14.29
CA CYS A 206 18.26 -9.50 -13.25
C CYS A 206 18.83 -8.14 -13.66
N PHE A 207 18.63 -7.15 -12.80
CA PHE A 207 19.35 -5.89 -12.93
C PHE A 207 20.80 -6.18 -12.63
N SER A 208 21.64 -6.15 -13.65
CA SER A 208 23.11 -6.20 -13.56
C SER A 208 23.67 -4.81 -13.34
#